data_ab63fac90ace4325ccd3ca87927bd07f
#
_entry.id   ab63fac90ace4325ccd3ca87927bd07f
#
_cell.length_a   1.000
_cell.length_b   1.000
_cell.length_c   1.000
_cell.angle_alpha   90.00
_cell.angle_beta   90.00
_cell.angle_gamma   90.00
#
_symmetry.space_group_name_H-M   'P 1'
#
loop_
_entity.id
_entity.type
_entity.pdbx_description
1 polymer ?
#
loop_
_entity_poly.entity_id
_entity_poly.type
_entity_poly.pdbx_seq_one_letter_code
_entity_poly.pdbx_strand_id
1 'polypeptide(L)'
;GSEIYGGLANSWDFGPLGVELKNRIKQLWWKFFVSSQDDMVGIDGGIILNSKVWQASGHLKNFTDALVECKNCHNRFRLDQLTDNCPNCGKNDFTQPKMFNLMFKTFIGPIENETSQVYLRPETAQAIFINFKNVLNSTGKKLPFGIAQIGKAFRNEITPSNFIFRTREFEQMEIEYFIEEPEKDNDWLNYFTYWENKI
;
A
#
# COMPACT_ATOMS: atom_id res chain seq x y z
N GLY A 1 15.59 -9.87 -6.39
CA GLY A 1 15.72 -9.55 -7.82
C GLY A 1 17.08 -9.01 -8.20
N SER A 2 17.40 -9.10 -9.48
CA SER A 2 18.66 -8.60 -10.06
C SER A 2 19.94 -9.30 -9.54
N GLU A 3 19.83 -10.57 -9.22
CA GLU A 3 20.86 -11.35 -8.52
C GLU A 3 22.20 -11.41 -9.27
N ILE A 4 22.16 -11.45 -10.62
CA ILE A 4 23.35 -11.42 -11.48
C ILE A 4 24.22 -10.15 -11.32
N TYR A 5 23.66 -9.08 -10.72
CA TYR A 5 24.35 -7.82 -10.42
C TYR A 5 24.53 -7.63 -8.90
N GLY A 6 24.49 -8.69 -8.10
CA GLY A 6 24.61 -8.65 -6.65
C GLY A 6 23.28 -8.42 -5.91
N GLY A 7 22.16 -8.36 -6.65
CA GLY A 7 20.83 -8.19 -6.10
C GLY A 7 20.51 -6.78 -5.57
N LEU A 8 19.28 -6.58 -5.19
CA LEU A 8 18.81 -5.43 -4.42
C LEU A 8 18.19 -5.96 -3.12
N ALA A 9 18.70 -5.52 -1.99
CA ALA A 9 18.27 -5.99 -0.68
C ALA A 9 16.72 -5.91 -0.53
N ASN A 10 16.14 -7.05 -0.13
CA ASN A 10 14.69 -7.21 0.07
C ASN A 10 13.82 -6.86 -1.16
N SER A 11 14.36 -7.14 -2.33
CA SER A 11 13.67 -7.15 -3.61
C SER A 11 13.63 -8.59 -4.13
N TRP A 12 12.44 -9.09 -4.44
CA TRP A 12 12.21 -10.48 -4.76
C TRP A 12 11.47 -10.63 -6.08
N ASP A 13 11.92 -11.57 -6.89
CA ASP A 13 11.20 -12.01 -8.09
C ASP A 13 10.45 -13.30 -7.76
N PHE A 14 9.24 -13.43 -8.28
CA PHE A 14 8.50 -14.70 -8.20
C PHE A 14 8.90 -15.58 -9.38
N GLY A 15 9.53 -16.71 -9.11
CA GLY A 15 9.81 -17.73 -10.11
C GLY A 15 8.54 -18.42 -10.63
N PRO A 16 8.67 -19.38 -11.58
CA PRO A 16 7.51 -20.00 -12.25
C PRO A 16 6.44 -20.56 -11.31
N LEU A 17 6.82 -21.30 -10.28
CA LEU A 17 5.87 -21.84 -9.29
C LEU A 17 5.23 -20.75 -8.43
N GLY A 18 6.02 -19.75 -8.05
CA GLY A 18 5.54 -18.64 -7.25
C GLY A 18 4.53 -17.76 -7.99
N VAL A 19 4.76 -17.48 -9.29
CA VAL A 19 3.82 -16.69 -10.09
C VAL A 19 2.52 -17.44 -10.35
N GLU A 20 2.57 -18.75 -10.58
CA GLU A 20 1.37 -19.58 -10.73
C GLU A 20 0.51 -19.59 -9.45
N LEU A 21 1.15 -19.81 -8.28
CA LEU A 21 0.45 -19.75 -7.00
C LEU A 21 -0.18 -18.37 -6.76
N LYS A 22 0.59 -17.31 -7.00
CA LYS A 22 0.11 -15.94 -6.86
C LYS A 22 -1.09 -15.63 -7.77
N ASN A 23 -1.04 -16.05 -9.02
CA ASN A 23 -2.14 -15.86 -9.97
C ASN A 23 -3.40 -16.62 -9.55
N ARG A 24 -3.25 -17.86 -9.06
CA ARG A 24 -4.39 -18.65 -8.55
C ARG A 24 -5.04 -17.98 -7.34
N ILE A 25 -4.24 -17.46 -6.40
CA ILE A 25 -4.76 -16.74 -5.23
C ILE A 25 -5.56 -15.51 -5.68
N LYS A 26 -5.00 -14.70 -6.60
CA LYS A 26 -5.69 -13.52 -7.15
C LYS A 26 -6.99 -13.88 -7.86
N GLN A 27 -6.99 -14.94 -8.67
CA GLN A 27 -8.19 -15.41 -9.38
C GLN A 27 -9.28 -15.91 -8.42
N LEU A 28 -8.91 -16.67 -7.39
CA LEU A 28 -9.84 -17.15 -6.37
C LEU A 28 -10.45 -15.98 -5.60
N TRP A 29 -9.63 -15.04 -5.16
CA TRP A 29 -10.07 -13.84 -4.46
C TRP A 29 -11.03 -13.01 -5.32
N TRP A 30 -10.65 -12.74 -6.58
CA TRP A 30 -11.49 -11.99 -7.51
C TRP A 30 -12.81 -12.69 -7.80
N LYS A 31 -12.77 -14.00 -8.01
CA LYS A 31 -13.97 -14.79 -8.21
C LYS A 31 -14.90 -14.70 -7.00
N PHE A 32 -14.37 -14.88 -5.79
CA PHE A 32 -15.15 -14.90 -4.56
C PHE A 32 -15.70 -13.53 -4.20
N PHE A 33 -14.86 -12.50 -4.19
CA PHE A 33 -15.26 -11.19 -3.70
C PHE A 33 -15.83 -10.25 -4.77
N VAL A 34 -15.61 -10.50 -6.05
CA VAL A 34 -16.04 -9.58 -7.12
C VAL A 34 -17.00 -10.28 -8.07
N SER A 35 -16.55 -11.31 -8.80
CA SER A 35 -17.34 -11.87 -9.90
C SER A 35 -18.58 -12.65 -9.45
N SER A 36 -18.60 -13.16 -8.23
CA SER A 36 -19.74 -13.91 -7.65
C SER A 36 -20.66 -13.03 -6.81
N GLN A 37 -20.46 -11.71 -6.78
CA GLN A 37 -21.23 -10.77 -5.98
C GLN A 37 -21.95 -9.76 -6.88
N ASP A 38 -23.24 -9.56 -6.63
CA ASP A 38 -24.04 -8.61 -7.41
C ASP A 38 -23.78 -7.15 -7.02
N ASP A 39 -23.28 -6.92 -5.81
CA ASP A 39 -23.01 -5.63 -5.21
C ASP A 39 -21.53 -5.24 -5.26
N MET A 40 -20.72 -5.90 -6.11
CA MET A 40 -19.31 -5.62 -6.27
C MET A 40 -18.95 -5.26 -7.70
N VAL A 41 -17.97 -4.41 -7.86
CA VAL A 41 -17.33 -4.09 -9.15
C VAL A 41 -15.82 -3.96 -8.99
N GLY A 42 -15.09 -4.08 -10.07
CA GLY A 42 -13.63 -3.95 -10.05
C GLY A 42 -13.14 -2.70 -10.78
N ILE A 43 -11.99 -2.19 -10.35
CA ILE A 43 -11.21 -1.18 -11.08
C ILE A 43 -9.75 -1.61 -11.18
N ASP A 44 -9.04 -1.00 -12.11
CA ASP A 44 -7.57 -1.01 -12.17
C ASP A 44 -7.07 0.44 -12.22
N GLY A 45 -6.77 1.01 -11.06
CA GLY A 45 -6.29 2.38 -10.92
C GLY A 45 -4.80 2.50 -11.22
N GLY A 46 -4.39 3.67 -11.68
CA GLY A 46 -2.97 3.95 -11.98
C GLY A 46 -2.07 3.87 -10.76
N ILE A 47 -0.83 3.43 -10.96
CA ILE A 47 0.21 3.43 -9.92
C ILE A 47 0.63 4.87 -9.58
N ILE A 48 0.76 5.71 -10.60
CA ILE A 48 1.09 7.13 -10.47
C ILE A 48 -0.20 7.93 -10.47
N LEU A 49 -0.48 8.59 -9.35
CA LEU A 49 -1.64 9.46 -9.19
C LEU A 49 -1.19 10.92 -9.04
N ASN A 50 -2.11 11.84 -9.26
CA ASN A 50 -1.86 13.25 -8.99
C ASN A 50 -1.43 13.46 -7.54
N SER A 51 -0.37 14.25 -7.31
CA SER A 51 0.18 14.50 -5.98
C SER A 51 -0.83 15.08 -4.98
N LYS A 52 -1.88 15.76 -5.46
CA LYS A 52 -2.97 16.26 -4.62
C LYS A 52 -3.79 15.14 -3.95
N VAL A 53 -3.82 13.94 -4.53
CA VAL A 53 -4.46 12.77 -3.92
C VAL A 53 -3.77 12.44 -2.59
N TRP A 54 -2.44 12.40 -2.62
CA TRP A 54 -1.61 12.09 -1.46
C TRP A 54 -1.57 13.22 -0.42
N GLN A 55 -1.75 14.44 -0.88
CA GLN A 55 -1.93 15.59 0.01
C GLN A 55 -3.29 15.51 0.73
N ALA A 56 -4.36 15.26 0.00
CA ALA A 56 -5.72 15.18 0.55
C ALA A 56 -5.88 14.00 1.52
N SER A 57 -5.31 12.85 1.21
CA SER A 57 -5.33 11.67 2.07
C SER A 57 -4.37 11.74 3.27
N GLY A 58 -3.54 12.80 3.35
CA GLY A 58 -2.59 13.00 4.43
C GLY A 58 -1.28 12.20 4.33
N HIS A 59 -1.09 11.39 3.30
CA HIS A 59 0.12 10.55 3.16
C HIS A 59 1.41 11.37 3.08
N LEU A 60 1.39 12.54 2.43
CA LEU A 60 2.59 13.38 2.34
C LEU A 60 3.06 13.88 3.71
N LYS A 61 2.14 14.05 4.65
CA LYS A 61 2.44 14.58 5.99
C LYS A 61 2.63 13.48 7.04
N ASN A 62 1.80 12.44 7.01
CA ASN A 62 1.65 11.52 8.14
C ASN A 62 2.18 10.11 7.86
N PHE A 63 2.44 9.75 6.59
CA PHE A 63 2.95 8.42 6.25
C PHE A 63 4.46 8.35 6.46
N THR A 64 4.87 8.43 7.72
CA THR A 64 6.27 8.59 8.13
C THR A 64 6.63 7.63 9.25
N ASP A 65 7.89 7.15 9.21
CA ASP A 65 8.53 6.42 10.31
C ASP A 65 9.65 7.27 10.92
N ALA A 66 9.85 7.12 12.22
CA ALA A 66 11.00 7.72 12.90
C ALA A 66 12.27 6.91 12.60
N LEU A 67 13.23 7.54 11.96
CA LEU A 67 14.53 7.00 11.56
C LEU A 67 15.61 7.49 12.50
N VAL A 68 16.46 6.59 12.98
CA VAL A 68 17.72 6.88 13.67
C VAL A 68 18.89 6.23 12.95
N GLU A 69 20.07 6.83 13.03
CA GLU A 69 21.32 6.28 12.52
C GLU A 69 22.27 5.99 13.68
N CYS A 70 22.88 4.81 13.71
CA CYS A 70 23.95 4.50 14.63
C CYS A 70 25.21 5.28 14.24
N LYS A 71 25.71 6.16 15.11
CA LYS A 71 26.88 7.00 14.81
C LYS A 71 28.19 6.21 14.67
N ASN A 72 28.22 4.96 15.15
CA ASN A 72 29.41 4.12 15.08
C ASN A 72 29.49 3.31 13.77
N CYS A 73 28.41 2.70 13.29
CA CYS A 73 28.42 1.85 12.10
C CYS A 73 27.59 2.38 10.93
N HIS A 74 26.97 3.56 11.09
CA HIS A 74 26.15 4.27 10.11
C HIS A 74 24.96 3.48 9.57
N ASN A 75 24.57 2.38 10.23
CA ASN A 75 23.36 1.66 9.91
C ASN A 75 22.13 2.42 10.44
N ARG A 76 21.06 2.36 9.65
CA ARG A 76 19.80 3.08 9.92
C ARG A 76 18.74 2.10 10.38
N PHE A 77 17.95 2.54 11.34
CA PHE A 77 16.92 1.72 11.97
C PHE A 77 15.66 2.55 12.20
N ARG A 78 14.51 1.87 12.22
CA ARG A 78 13.27 2.44 12.75
C ARG A 78 13.39 2.52 14.27
N LEU A 79 13.02 3.66 14.83
CA LEU A 79 13.11 3.90 16.27
C LEU A 79 12.25 2.92 17.08
N ASP A 80 11.04 2.61 16.60
CA ASP A 80 10.09 1.69 17.26
C ASP A 80 10.53 0.22 17.26
N GLN A 81 11.54 -0.13 16.46
CA GLN A 81 12.11 -1.48 16.37
C GLN A 81 13.49 -1.60 17.02
N LEU A 82 14.00 -0.47 17.53
CA LEU A 82 15.31 -0.43 18.13
C LEU A 82 15.23 -0.74 19.62
N THR A 83 16.07 -1.66 20.06
CA THR A 83 16.38 -1.87 21.47
C THR A 83 17.44 -0.88 21.93
N ASP A 84 17.89 -0.96 23.18
CA ASP A 84 18.87 -0.02 23.75
C ASP A 84 20.18 0.04 22.98
N ASN A 85 20.57 -1.05 22.30
CA ASN A 85 21.83 -1.16 21.58
C ASN A 85 21.62 -1.40 20.08
N CYS A 86 22.57 -0.94 19.28
CA CYS A 86 22.63 -1.17 17.85
C CYS A 86 22.74 -2.67 17.55
N PRO A 87 21.79 -3.27 16.81
CA PRO A 87 21.83 -4.70 16.49
C PRO A 87 23.06 -5.11 15.68
N ASN A 88 23.69 -4.17 14.98
CA ASN A 88 24.84 -4.44 14.12
C ASN A 88 26.19 -4.35 14.83
N CYS A 89 26.38 -3.37 15.72
CA CYS A 89 27.69 -3.14 16.35
C CYS A 89 27.66 -3.10 17.89
N GLY A 90 26.49 -3.28 18.53
CA GLY A 90 26.32 -3.32 19.98
C GLY A 90 26.47 -1.98 20.71
N LYS A 91 26.73 -0.87 20.01
CA LYS A 91 26.82 0.47 20.61
C LYS A 91 25.43 1.11 20.76
N ASN A 92 25.29 2.03 21.70
CA ASN A 92 24.04 2.75 21.96
C ASN A 92 24.08 4.24 21.61
N ASP A 93 24.97 4.65 20.73
CA ASP A 93 25.10 6.05 20.28
C ASP A 93 24.38 6.28 18.95
N PHE A 94 23.21 6.91 19.03
CA PHE A 94 22.34 7.17 17.88
C PHE A 94 22.16 8.66 17.63
N THR A 95 21.80 9.00 16.39
CA THR A 95 21.37 10.35 16.04
C THR A 95 20.00 10.67 16.65
N GLN A 96 19.65 11.95 16.70
CA GLN A 96 18.27 12.35 16.97
C GLN A 96 17.33 11.76 15.90
N PRO A 97 16.12 11.31 16.28
CA PRO A 97 15.16 10.78 15.34
C PRO A 97 14.79 11.81 14.26
N LYS A 98 14.72 11.35 13.01
CA LYS A 98 14.21 12.12 11.87
C LYS A 98 13.00 11.42 11.28
N MET A 99 11.94 12.17 11.00
CA MET A 99 10.77 11.62 10.32
C MET A 99 11.12 11.36 8.85
N PHE A 100 10.91 10.13 8.41
CA PHE A 100 11.17 9.67 7.06
C PHE A 100 9.84 9.26 6.40
N ASN A 101 9.48 9.94 5.31
CA ASN A 101 8.26 9.61 4.57
C ASN A 101 8.49 8.35 3.71
N LEU A 102 7.59 7.39 3.84
CA LEU A 102 7.68 6.08 3.17
C LEU A 102 7.22 6.09 1.70
N MET A 103 6.79 7.22 1.16
CA MET A 103 6.41 7.30 -0.24
C MET A 103 7.64 7.36 -1.15
N PHE A 104 7.65 6.51 -2.18
CA PHE A 104 8.61 6.66 -3.27
C PHE A 104 8.28 7.88 -4.11
N LYS A 105 9.27 8.75 -4.29
CA LYS A 105 9.21 9.93 -5.17
C LYS A 105 9.79 9.60 -6.52
N THR A 106 9.21 10.16 -7.56
CA THR A 106 9.75 10.17 -8.92
C THR A 106 9.32 11.45 -9.64
N PHE A 107 9.69 11.60 -10.89
CA PHE A 107 9.37 12.78 -11.68
C PHE A 107 8.74 12.36 -13.01
N ILE A 108 7.84 13.18 -13.53
CA ILE A 108 7.24 13.02 -14.86
C ILE A 108 7.86 14.04 -15.80
N GLY A 109 8.27 13.57 -16.99
CA GLY A 109 8.87 14.43 -18.00
C GLY A 109 10.39 14.57 -17.84
N PRO A 110 11.03 15.41 -18.69
CA PRO A 110 12.47 15.47 -18.82
C PRO A 110 13.16 16.34 -17.77
N ILE A 111 12.42 17.13 -16.98
CA ILE A 111 12.98 18.09 -16.02
C ILE A 111 12.55 17.68 -14.60
N GLU A 112 13.51 17.43 -13.75
CA GLU A 112 13.29 17.13 -12.34
C GLU A 112 13.16 18.42 -11.54
N ASN A 113 11.93 18.76 -11.16
CA ASN A 113 11.61 19.91 -10.31
C ASN A 113 10.37 19.61 -9.44
N GLU A 114 10.02 20.50 -8.56
CA GLU A 114 8.88 20.33 -7.65
C GLU A 114 7.55 20.16 -8.38
N THR A 115 7.37 20.77 -9.56
CA THR A 115 6.12 20.71 -10.32
C THR A 115 5.96 19.39 -11.07
N SER A 116 7.06 18.71 -11.40
CA SER A 116 7.09 17.40 -12.06
C SER A 116 7.14 16.23 -11.08
N GLN A 117 7.27 16.51 -9.78
CA GLN A 117 7.36 15.48 -8.75
C GLN A 117 6.03 14.73 -8.58
N VAL A 118 6.10 13.42 -8.65
CA VAL A 118 4.99 12.50 -8.39
C VAL A 118 5.43 11.39 -7.44
N TYR A 119 4.47 10.57 -7.05
CA TYR A 119 4.71 9.49 -6.10
C TYR A 119 4.14 8.17 -6.62
N LEU A 120 4.84 7.07 -6.34
CA LEU A 120 4.28 5.74 -6.50
C LEU A 120 3.29 5.51 -5.35
N ARG A 121 2.14 4.93 -5.64
CA ARG A 121 1.10 4.69 -4.63
C ARG A 121 1.60 3.75 -3.52
N PRO A 122 1.42 4.09 -2.23
CA PRO A 122 1.76 3.22 -1.11
C PRO A 122 0.65 2.21 -0.78
N GLU A 123 -0.55 2.41 -1.37
CA GLU A 123 -1.73 1.56 -1.24
C GLU A 123 -2.70 1.79 -2.40
N THR A 124 -3.68 0.93 -2.54
CA THR A 124 -4.65 0.95 -3.66
C THR A 124 -5.95 1.70 -3.34
N ALA A 125 -6.24 1.98 -2.07
CA ALA A 125 -7.49 2.59 -1.60
C ALA A 125 -7.82 3.93 -2.26
N GLN A 126 -6.85 4.85 -2.39
CA GLN A 126 -7.12 6.18 -2.94
C GLN A 126 -7.57 6.14 -4.39
N ALA A 127 -7.10 5.17 -5.18
CA ALA A 127 -7.60 4.99 -6.54
C ALA A 127 -9.08 4.62 -6.54
N ILE A 128 -9.55 3.86 -5.56
CA ILE A 128 -10.96 3.52 -5.37
C ILE A 128 -11.75 4.77 -5.03
N PHE A 129 -11.33 5.53 -4.01
CA PHE A 129 -12.05 6.73 -3.56
C PHE A 129 -12.20 7.79 -4.65
N ILE A 130 -11.12 8.11 -5.37
CA ILE A 130 -11.18 9.14 -6.43
C ILE A 130 -12.01 8.72 -7.65
N ASN A 131 -12.17 7.40 -7.86
CA ASN A 131 -12.99 6.85 -8.94
C ASN A 131 -14.42 6.52 -8.53
N PHE A 132 -14.81 6.67 -7.27
CA PHE A 132 -16.13 6.32 -6.78
C PHE A 132 -17.25 6.89 -7.66
N LYS A 133 -17.24 8.20 -7.92
CA LYS A 133 -18.26 8.88 -8.76
C LYS A 133 -18.26 8.37 -10.20
N ASN A 134 -17.09 8.09 -10.76
CA ASN A 134 -16.97 7.56 -12.13
C ASN A 134 -17.56 6.16 -12.22
N VAL A 135 -17.26 5.31 -11.23
CA VAL A 135 -17.79 3.95 -11.13
C VAL A 135 -19.31 4.00 -10.95
N LEU A 136 -19.82 4.80 -10.03
CA LEU A 136 -21.25 4.97 -9.81
C LEU A 136 -21.98 5.34 -11.11
N ASN A 137 -21.47 6.34 -11.83
CA ASN A 137 -22.07 6.81 -13.08
C ASN A 137 -21.99 5.79 -14.22
N SER A 138 -20.90 5.06 -14.34
CA SER A 138 -20.69 4.10 -15.45
C SER A 138 -21.39 2.78 -15.24
N THR A 139 -21.58 2.37 -14.01
CA THR A 139 -22.21 1.07 -13.67
C THR A 139 -23.69 1.16 -13.33
N GLY A 140 -24.19 2.34 -12.98
CA GLY A 140 -25.54 2.55 -12.48
C GLY A 140 -25.81 1.89 -11.13
N LYS A 141 -24.77 1.48 -10.40
CA LYS A 141 -24.89 0.89 -9.05
C LYS A 141 -25.51 1.90 -8.09
N LYS A 142 -26.18 1.38 -7.08
CA LYS A 142 -26.69 2.13 -5.94
C LYS A 142 -26.02 1.64 -4.67
N LEU A 143 -25.92 2.47 -3.66
CA LEU A 143 -25.47 2.06 -2.33
C LEU A 143 -26.44 1.02 -1.72
N PRO A 144 -25.96 0.01 -1.00
CA PRO A 144 -24.53 -0.26 -0.76
C PRO A 144 -23.90 -1.03 -1.92
N PHE A 145 -22.62 -0.76 -2.21
CA PHE A 145 -21.83 -1.57 -3.13
C PHE A 145 -20.34 -1.41 -2.87
N GLY A 146 -19.55 -2.37 -3.28
CA GLY A 146 -18.10 -2.37 -3.13
C GLY A 146 -17.34 -2.16 -4.43
N ILE A 147 -16.18 -1.56 -4.31
CA ILE A 147 -15.20 -1.42 -5.39
C ILE A 147 -13.94 -2.14 -4.98
N ALA A 148 -13.50 -3.06 -5.82
CA ALA A 148 -12.32 -3.89 -5.58
C ALA A 148 -11.19 -3.55 -6.53
N GLN A 149 -9.97 -3.73 -6.07
CA GLN A 149 -8.75 -3.61 -6.88
C GLN A 149 -7.72 -4.64 -6.46
N ILE A 150 -7.02 -5.21 -7.43
CA ILE A 150 -5.75 -5.93 -7.23
C ILE A 150 -4.67 -5.08 -7.88
N GLY A 151 -3.61 -4.74 -7.16
CA GLY A 151 -2.56 -3.94 -7.76
C GLY A 151 -1.30 -3.82 -6.91
N LYS A 152 -0.23 -3.42 -7.58
CA LYS A 152 1.05 -3.14 -6.90
C LYS A 152 0.96 -1.86 -6.08
N ALA A 153 1.63 -1.90 -4.93
CA ALA A 153 1.88 -0.78 -4.05
C ALA A 153 3.37 -0.73 -3.65
N PHE A 154 3.82 0.44 -3.22
CA PHE A 154 5.25 0.71 -3.03
C PHE A 154 5.45 1.49 -1.73
N ARG A 155 6.28 0.96 -0.85
CA ARG A 155 6.65 1.63 0.40
C ARG A 155 8.15 1.67 0.54
N ASN A 156 8.75 2.83 0.65
CA ASN A 156 10.19 3.00 0.81
C ASN A 156 10.62 2.64 2.23
N GLU A 157 10.46 1.36 2.57
CA GLU A 157 10.77 0.82 3.89
C GLU A 157 12.22 1.06 4.29
N ILE A 158 12.43 1.55 5.52
CA ILE A 158 13.75 1.79 6.09
C ILE A 158 14.48 0.46 6.32
N THR A 159 13.77 -0.49 6.93
CA THR A 159 14.31 -1.81 7.29
C THR A 159 13.38 -2.89 6.75
N PRO A 160 13.41 -3.16 5.43
CA PRO A 160 12.67 -4.30 4.89
C PRO A 160 13.24 -5.59 5.49
N SER A 161 12.38 -6.56 5.82
CA SER A 161 12.78 -7.78 6.52
C SER A 161 11.78 -8.92 6.32
N ASN A 162 12.10 -10.09 6.87
CA ASN A 162 11.21 -11.24 6.89
C ASN A 162 10.80 -11.72 5.49
N PHE A 163 11.75 -11.83 4.56
CA PHE A 163 11.53 -12.32 3.21
C PHE A 163 10.45 -11.47 2.50
N ILE A 164 9.36 -12.07 2.03
CA ILE A 164 8.30 -11.37 1.30
C ILE A 164 7.30 -10.63 2.20
N PHE A 165 7.40 -10.74 3.53
CA PHE A 165 6.46 -10.08 4.44
C PHE A 165 6.59 -8.56 4.49
N ARG A 166 7.82 -8.05 4.31
CA ARG A 166 8.07 -6.60 4.28
C ARG A 166 9.03 -6.27 3.15
N THR A 167 8.47 -5.98 2.01
CA THR A 167 9.19 -5.59 0.78
C THR A 167 8.83 -4.16 0.41
N ARG A 168 9.65 -3.54 -0.45
CA ARG A 168 9.38 -2.19 -0.96
C ARG A 168 8.37 -2.16 -2.08
N GLU A 169 8.19 -3.27 -2.78
CA GLU A 169 7.20 -3.49 -3.84
C GLU A 169 6.39 -4.75 -3.49
N PHE A 170 5.08 -4.63 -3.46
CA PHE A 170 4.17 -5.74 -3.11
C PHE A 170 2.83 -5.59 -3.86
N GLU A 171 1.99 -6.59 -3.81
CA GLU A 171 0.63 -6.52 -4.33
C GLU A 171 -0.37 -6.50 -3.17
N GLN A 172 -1.43 -5.71 -3.35
CA GLN A 172 -2.60 -5.67 -2.48
C GLN A 172 -3.83 -6.14 -3.24
N MET A 173 -4.72 -6.78 -2.52
CA MET A 173 -6.10 -7.06 -2.93
C MET A 173 -6.98 -6.32 -1.92
N GLU A 174 -7.71 -5.32 -2.38
CA GLU A 174 -8.40 -4.36 -1.52
C GLU A 174 -9.83 -4.13 -1.99
N ILE A 175 -10.73 -3.95 -1.05
CA ILE A 175 -12.14 -3.63 -1.27
C ILE A 175 -12.49 -2.45 -0.38
N GLU A 176 -13.12 -1.44 -0.98
CA GLU A 176 -13.83 -0.39 -0.26
C GLU A 176 -15.32 -0.60 -0.47
N TYR A 177 -16.04 -0.87 0.60
CA TYR A 177 -17.48 -1.11 0.57
C TYR A 177 -18.22 0.14 1.04
N PHE A 178 -18.95 0.76 0.13
CA PHE A 178 -19.64 2.03 0.34
C PHE A 178 -21.08 1.76 0.77
N ILE A 179 -21.47 2.37 1.87
CA ILE A 179 -22.81 2.29 2.44
C ILE A 179 -23.46 3.68 2.46
N GLU A 180 -24.77 3.73 2.63
CA GLU A 180 -25.44 4.99 2.95
C GLU A 180 -25.01 5.46 4.33
N GLU A 181 -25.11 6.76 4.60
CA GLU A 181 -24.85 7.31 5.92
C GLU A 181 -25.80 6.65 6.93
N PRO A 182 -25.27 5.99 7.97
CA PRO A 182 -26.09 5.29 8.93
C PRO A 182 -26.93 6.28 9.75
N GLU A 183 -28.21 5.96 9.93
CA GLU A 183 -29.11 6.76 10.77
C GLU A 183 -28.77 6.63 12.26
N LYS A 184 -28.13 5.54 12.66
CA LYS A 184 -27.69 5.25 14.04
C LYS A 184 -26.23 4.80 14.05
N ASP A 185 -25.53 5.09 15.12
CA ASP A 185 -24.09 4.84 15.28
C ASP A 185 -23.63 3.39 15.01
N ASN A 186 -24.53 2.40 15.09
CA ASN A 186 -24.19 0.99 14.93
C ASN A 186 -24.77 0.34 13.66
N ASP A 187 -25.40 1.08 12.78
CA ASP A 187 -26.04 0.49 11.59
C ASP A 187 -25.00 -0.12 10.61
N TRP A 188 -23.76 0.38 10.64
CA TRP A 188 -22.65 -0.19 9.87
C TRP A 188 -22.32 -1.64 10.28
N LEU A 189 -22.63 -2.07 11.51
CA LEU A 189 -22.41 -3.43 12.00
C LEU A 189 -23.22 -4.47 11.20
N ASN A 190 -24.37 -4.08 10.65
CA ASN A 190 -25.19 -4.95 9.82
C ASN A 190 -24.45 -5.34 8.54
N TYR A 191 -23.71 -4.41 7.94
CA TYR A 191 -22.92 -4.66 6.75
C TYR A 191 -21.67 -5.49 7.08
N PHE A 192 -21.04 -5.23 8.22
CA PHE A 192 -19.93 -6.04 8.71
C PHE A 192 -20.35 -7.50 8.92
N THR A 193 -21.46 -7.72 9.64
CA THR A 193 -22.03 -9.06 9.89
C THR A 193 -22.45 -9.75 8.58
N TYR A 194 -22.99 -9.01 7.62
CA TYR A 194 -23.30 -9.56 6.30
C TYR A 194 -22.07 -10.14 5.60
N TRP A 195 -20.95 -9.43 5.61
CA TRP A 195 -19.71 -9.91 5.02
C TRP A 195 -19.05 -11.02 5.84
N GLU A 196 -19.07 -10.93 7.16
CA GLU A 196 -18.56 -11.97 8.06
C GLU A 196 -19.24 -13.33 7.84
N ASN A 197 -20.55 -13.33 7.60
CA ASN A 197 -21.30 -14.55 7.31
C ASN A 197 -21.08 -15.10 5.89
N LYS A 198 -20.48 -14.34 4.99
CA LYS A 198 -20.15 -14.79 3.62
C LYS A 198 -18.78 -15.46 3.51
N ILE A 199 -17.86 -15.18 4.43
CA ILE A 199 -16.50 -15.71 4.46
C ILE A 199 -16.47 -17.05 5.19
#